data_6cca1ca89292e83ee4d4517df42eb107
#
_entry.id   6cca1ca89292e83ee4d4517df42eb107
#
_cell.length_a   1.000
_cell.length_b   1.000
_cell.length_c   1.000
_cell.angle_alpha   90.00
_cell.angle_beta   90.00
_cell.angle_gamma   90.00
#
_symmetry.space_group_name_H-M   'P 1'
#
loop_
_entity.id
_entity.type
_entity.pdbx_description
1 polymer ?
#
loop_
_entity_poly.entity_id
_entity_poly.type
_entity_poly.pdbx_seq_one_letter_code
_entity_poly.pdbx_strand_id
1 'polypeptide(L)'
;MKRTKVVDALKCTDFGKDINVKGWVRTHRSSKAVDFIALNDGSTIKNIQIVVDPTHFDAQLLKSVTTGSCVSITGTLVESQGAGQSVEIQCQDLEVYGLCGNDYPMQKKGQSFEYMRQYGHLRLRTNTFGAIMRIRHNMAIAIHKYFHDHGFFYFHTPLITASDCEGAGQMFQVTTKNLYDLKKDEEGKIIYDDDFFGKQTSLTVSGQLEGELGATALGAIYTFGPTFRAENSNTPRHLAEFWMIEPEVAFIDLNDLMDLEEDFIKYCVNWALDNCQDDLEFLNKMIDKTLIERLRSVVAEDFVRLPYTEGIKILEEAVANGRKFEFPVSWGIDLASEHERYLVEEHFKKPVIMTDYPKDIKAFYMKINEDGRTVQGTDVLFPQIGEIIGGSVREESYDKLTAEIERRHIPMKDMWWYLDTRKYGTCPHGGFGLGFERLILFVTGMQNIRDVIPFPRTPKTAEF
;
A
#
# COMPACT_ATOMS: atom_id res chain seq x y z
N MET A 1 15.56 -20.43 -29.04
CA MET A 1 15.83 -20.89 -27.66
C MET A 1 14.79 -20.30 -26.71
N LYS A 2 14.40 -21.05 -25.66
CA LYS A 2 13.48 -20.51 -24.62
C LYS A 2 14.22 -19.47 -23.79
N ARG A 3 13.55 -18.31 -23.51
CA ARG A 3 14.10 -17.24 -22.67
C ARG A 3 14.40 -17.74 -21.24
N THR A 4 15.58 -17.41 -20.72
CA THR A 4 15.94 -17.51 -19.30
C THR A 4 15.74 -16.15 -18.62
N LYS A 5 15.09 -16.09 -17.46
CA LYS A 5 15.00 -14.83 -16.70
C LYS A 5 16.36 -14.46 -16.09
N VAL A 6 16.64 -13.17 -15.95
CA VAL A 6 17.90 -12.69 -15.35
C VAL A 6 18.09 -13.24 -13.93
N VAL A 7 17.03 -13.29 -13.11
CA VAL A 7 17.09 -13.86 -11.76
C VAL A 7 17.50 -15.33 -11.74
N ASP A 8 17.07 -16.11 -12.74
CA ASP A 8 17.38 -17.52 -12.85
C ASP A 8 18.81 -17.73 -13.38
N ALA A 9 19.22 -16.92 -14.37
CA ALA A 9 20.59 -16.92 -14.90
C ALA A 9 21.62 -16.60 -13.81
N LEU A 10 21.34 -15.62 -12.95
CA LEU A 10 22.23 -15.21 -11.86
C LEU A 10 22.40 -16.29 -10.75
N LYS A 11 21.46 -17.23 -10.65
CA LYS A 11 21.51 -18.36 -9.71
C LYS A 11 22.07 -19.65 -10.33
N CYS A 12 22.25 -19.65 -11.64
CA CYS A 12 22.70 -20.83 -12.37
C CYS A 12 24.18 -21.10 -12.10
N THR A 13 24.52 -22.36 -11.81
CA THR A 13 25.89 -22.85 -11.59
C THR A 13 26.35 -23.80 -12.71
N ASP A 14 25.50 -24.05 -13.70
CA ASP A 14 25.77 -24.95 -14.82
C ASP A 14 26.38 -24.15 -15.98
N PHE A 15 27.67 -23.92 -15.89
CA PHE A 15 28.43 -23.14 -16.84
C PHE A 15 28.70 -23.88 -18.16
N GLY A 16 29.01 -23.13 -19.21
CA GLY A 16 29.25 -23.63 -20.57
C GLY A 16 27.98 -23.90 -21.37
N LYS A 17 26.80 -23.60 -20.83
CA LYS A 17 25.53 -23.69 -21.56
C LYS A 17 25.20 -22.42 -22.28
N ASP A 18 24.65 -22.54 -23.47
CA ASP A 18 24.07 -21.43 -24.20
C ASP A 18 22.69 -21.14 -23.65
N ILE A 19 22.47 -19.88 -23.30
CA ILE A 19 21.18 -19.36 -22.81
C ILE A 19 20.76 -18.13 -23.61
N ASN A 20 19.47 -17.86 -23.61
CA ASN A 20 18.92 -16.63 -24.17
C ASN A 20 18.33 -15.79 -23.04
N VAL A 21 18.77 -14.54 -22.92
CA VAL A 21 18.20 -13.52 -22.02
C VAL A 21 17.67 -12.36 -22.83
N LYS A 22 16.58 -11.74 -22.36
CA LYS A 22 15.96 -10.59 -23.00
C LYS A 22 15.69 -9.52 -21.96
N GLY A 23 15.91 -8.25 -22.29
CA GLY A 23 15.68 -7.17 -21.33
C GLY A 23 16.11 -5.81 -21.85
N TRP A 24 16.21 -4.89 -20.94
CA TRP A 24 16.58 -3.52 -21.19
C TRP A 24 18.02 -3.25 -20.73
N VAL A 25 18.77 -2.57 -21.59
CA VAL A 25 20.14 -2.13 -21.30
C VAL A 25 20.12 -1.09 -20.19
N ARG A 26 20.82 -1.37 -19.11
CA ARG A 26 21.05 -0.43 -18.01
C ARG A 26 22.30 0.40 -18.23
N THR A 27 23.35 -0.24 -18.71
CA THR A 27 24.59 0.43 -19.07
C THR A 27 25.24 -0.29 -20.24
N HIS A 28 25.86 0.46 -21.12
CA HIS A 28 26.76 -0.04 -22.13
C HIS A 28 28.09 0.70 -22.00
N ARG A 29 29.19 -0.04 -21.90
CA ARG A 29 30.56 0.48 -21.81
C ARG A 29 31.38 -0.20 -22.89
N SER A 30 31.89 0.60 -23.81
CA SER A 30 32.67 0.11 -24.95
C SER A 30 34.15 0.38 -24.72
N SER A 31 35.01 -0.58 -25.15
CA SER A 31 36.44 -0.44 -25.24
C SER A 31 36.91 -0.97 -26.60
N LYS A 32 38.23 -0.88 -26.90
CA LYS A 32 38.77 -1.41 -28.12
C LYS A 32 38.75 -2.93 -28.22
N ALA A 33 38.75 -3.62 -27.07
CA ALA A 33 38.87 -5.07 -26.99
C ALA A 33 37.56 -5.77 -26.67
N VAL A 34 36.68 -5.12 -25.90
CA VAL A 34 35.48 -5.74 -25.37
C VAL A 34 34.43 -4.69 -24.98
N ASP A 35 33.17 -4.98 -25.23
CA ASP A 35 32.05 -4.21 -24.76
C ASP A 35 31.33 -4.94 -23.60
N PHE A 36 30.88 -4.16 -22.61
CA PHE A 36 30.13 -4.66 -21.46
C PHE A 36 28.73 -4.05 -21.46
N ILE A 37 27.71 -4.90 -21.54
CA ILE A 37 26.30 -4.51 -21.42
C ILE A 37 25.73 -5.05 -20.15
N ALA A 38 25.24 -4.19 -19.26
CA ALA A 38 24.46 -4.60 -18.11
C ALA A 38 22.99 -4.69 -18.51
N LEU A 39 22.42 -5.90 -18.47
CA LEU A 39 21.05 -6.18 -18.89
C LEU A 39 20.16 -6.49 -17.70
N ASN A 40 18.93 -5.97 -17.71
CA ASN A 40 17.92 -6.22 -16.70
C ASN A 40 16.56 -6.47 -17.36
N ASP A 41 15.84 -7.49 -16.87
CA ASP A 41 14.52 -7.86 -17.37
C ASP A 41 13.38 -7.59 -16.38
N GLY A 42 13.67 -6.90 -15.26
CA GLY A 42 12.72 -6.59 -14.20
C GLY A 42 12.54 -7.70 -13.15
N SER A 43 13.02 -8.92 -13.41
CA SER A 43 12.85 -10.07 -12.47
C SER A 43 13.64 -9.94 -11.17
N THR A 44 14.66 -9.07 -11.14
CA THR A 44 15.51 -8.79 -9.98
C THR A 44 16.06 -7.37 -10.07
N ILE A 45 16.53 -6.82 -8.96
CA ILE A 45 17.27 -5.54 -8.94
C ILE A 45 18.64 -5.65 -9.57
N LYS A 46 19.24 -6.86 -9.54
CA LYS A 46 20.57 -7.13 -10.08
C LYS A 46 20.54 -7.19 -11.62
N ASN A 47 21.62 -6.79 -12.25
CA ASN A 47 21.80 -6.91 -13.69
C ASN A 47 22.67 -8.14 -13.99
N ILE A 48 22.47 -8.75 -15.16
CA ILE A 48 23.43 -9.69 -15.70
C ILE A 48 24.39 -8.96 -16.64
N GLN A 49 25.68 -9.27 -16.53
CA GLN A 49 26.68 -8.71 -17.44
C GLN A 49 26.77 -9.53 -18.71
N ILE A 50 26.72 -8.84 -19.84
CA ILE A 50 26.96 -9.40 -21.16
C ILE A 50 28.33 -8.91 -21.60
N VAL A 51 29.19 -9.83 -21.99
CA VAL A 51 30.54 -9.57 -22.56
C VAL A 51 30.43 -9.77 -24.06
N VAL A 52 30.69 -8.70 -24.81
CA VAL A 52 30.56 -8.69 -26.28
C VAL A 52 31.93 -8.47 -26.90
N ASP A 53 32.36 -9.37 -27.76
CA ASP A 53 33.51 -9.15 -28.64
C ASP A 53 33.08 -8.26 -29.82
N PRO A 54 33.51 -6.98 -29.86
CA PRO A 54 33.04 -6.04 -30.88
C PRO A 54 33.47 -6.42 -32.30
N THR A 55 34.43 -7.33 -32.45
CA THR A 55 34.88 -7.78 -33.79
C THR A 55 33.87 -8.69 -34.49
N HIS A 56 32.95 -9.28 -33.75
CA HIS A 56 31.91 -10.17 -34.26
C HIS A 56 30.60 -9.46 -34.61
N PHE A 57 30.48 -8.17 -34.36
CA PHE A 57 29.24 -7.41 -34.53
C PHE A 57 29.47 -6.14 -35.35
N ASP A 58 28.41 -5.68 -36.01
CA ASP A 58 28.43 -4.38 -36.68
C ASP A 58 28.67 -3.26 -35.67
N ALA A 59 29.68 -2.43 -35.92
CA ALA A 59 30.09 -1.34 -35.03
C ALA A 59 29.02 -0.26 -34.92
N GLN A 60 28.19 -0.02 -35.96
CA GLN A 60 27.09 0.95 -35.89
C GLN A 60 25.94 0.39 -35.03
N LEU A 61 25.66 -0.91 -35.16
CA LEU A 61 24.69 -1.60 -34.31
C LEU A 61 25.06 -1.47 -32.83
N LEU A 62 26.28 -1.85 -32.44
CA LEU A 62 26.76 -1.76 -31.06
C LEU A 62 26.67 -0.32 -30.53
N LYS A 63 27.08 0.66 -31.31
CA LYS A 63 27.02 2.08 -30.95
C LYS A 63 25.58 2.57 -30.75
N SER A 64 24.61 1.99 -31.45
CA SER A 64 23.18 2.35 -31.31
C SER A 64 22.52 1.75 -30.08
N VAL A 65 23.07 0.69 -29.49
CA VAL A 65 22.56 0.03 -28.29
C VAL A 65 22.91 0.86 -27.06
N THR A 66 22.03 1.75 -26.69
CA THR A 66 22.19 2.69 -25.55
C THR A 66 21.37 2.28 -24.34
N THR A 67 21.52 3.01 -23.23
CA THR A 67 20.68 2.84 -22.02
C THR A 67 19.20 2.95 -22.39
N GLY A 68 18.40 1.96 -21.99
CA GLY A 68 16.97 1.88 -22.29
C GLY A 68 16.64 1.06 -23.55
N SER A 69 17.60 0.75 -24.41
CA SER A 69 17.38 -0.15 -25.56
C SER A 69 16.94 -1.53 -25.08
N CYS A 70 16.03 -2.16 -25.81
CA CYS A 70 15.56 -3.52 -25.55
C CYS A 70 16.23 -4.49 -26.50
N VAL A 71 16.85 -5.53 -25.94
CA VAL A 71 17.64 -6.49 -26.70
C VAL A 71 17.37 -7.94 -26.27
N SER A 72 17.63 -8.86 -27.20
CA SER A 72 17.73 -10.30 -26.96
C SER A 72 19.18 -10.72 -27.16
N ILE A 73 19.75 -11.39 -26.19
CA ILE A 73 21.13 -11.85 -26.18
C ILE A 73 21.13 -13.37 -26.07
N THR A 74 21.80 -14.01 -27.00
CA THR A 74 22.13 -15.44 -26.91
C THR A 74 23.64 -15.58 -26.70
N GLY A 75 24.06 -16.42 -25.78
CA GLY A 75 25.47 -16.64 -25.49
C GLY A 75 25.70 -17.65 -24.39
N THR A 76 26.97 -17.96 -24.18
CA THR A 76 27.40 -18.96 -23.20
C THR A 76 27.46 -18.35 -21.80
N LEU A 77 26.77 -18.97 -20.83
CA LEU A 77 26.87 -18.60 -19.42
C LEU A 77 28.19 -19.09 -18.84
N VAL A 78 28.95 -18.19 -18.24
CA VAL A 78 30.26 -18.48 -17.64
C VAL A 78 30.38 -17.89 -16.24
N GLU A 79 31.31 -18.42 -15.45
CA GLU A 79 31.71 -17.78 -14.21
C GLU A 79 32.37 -16.44 -14.49
N SER A 80 31.94 -15.39 -13.76
CA SER A 80 32.50 -14.05 -14.00
C SER A 80 33.88 -13.91 -13.43
N GLN A 81 34.78 -13.28 -14.18
CA GLN A 81 36.11 -12.87 -13.74
C GLN A 81 36.07 -11.50 -13.03
N GLY A 82 34.94 -10.80 -13.09
CA GLY A 82 34.75 -9.47 -12.53
C GLY A 82 34.36 -9.46 -11.05
N ALA A 83 34.82 -8.49 -10.29
CA ALA A 83 34.41 -8.31 -8.92
C ALA A 83 32.93 -7.87 -8.85
N GLY A 84 32.16 -8.44 -7.91
CA GLY A 84 30.77 -8.03 -7.60
C GLY A 84 29.68 -8.74 -8.40
N GLN A 85 30.03 -9.73 -9.21
CA GLN A 85 29.07 -10.59 -9.91
C GLN A 85 29.60 -12.04 -9.98
N SER A 86 28.68 -13.02 -9.92
CA SER A 86 29.05 -14.43 -9.92
C SER A 86 29.12 -15.01 -11.35
N VAL A 87 28.32 -14.48 -12.25
CA VAL A 87 28.14 -15.01 -13.60
C VAL A 87 28.11 -13.88 -14.64
N GLU A 88 28.46 -14.22 -15.87
CA GLU A 88 28.31 -13.36 -17.05
C GLU A 88 27.99 -14.19 -18.29
N ILE A 89 27.53 -13.52 -19.36
CA ILE A 89 27.22 -14.17 -20.63
C ILE A 89 28.22 -13.72 -21.68
N GLN A 90 28.93 -14.65 -22.27
CA GLN A 90 29.76 -14.42 -23.48
C GLN A 90 28.83 -14.37 -24.69
N CYS A 91 28.64 -13.19 -25.25
CA CYS A 91 27.66 -12.93 -26.30
C CYS A 91 28.05 -13.60 -27.61
N GLN A 92 27.13 -14.38 -28.18
CA GLN A 92 27.26 -15.00 -29.51
C GLN A 92 26.35 -14.34 -30.51
N ASP A 93 25.16 -13.88 -30.08
CA ASP A 93 24.18 -13.22 -30.94
C ASP A 93 23.46 -12.11 -30.18
N LEU A 94 23.19 -10.99 -30.85
CA LEU A 94 22.52 -9.81 -30.32
C LEU A 94 21.46 -9.33 -31.30
N GLU A 95 20.20 -9.45 -30.92
CA GLU A 95 19.04 -8.95 -31.64
C GLU A 95 18.49 -7.70 -30.93
N VAL A 96 18.28 -6.62 -31.64
CA VAL A 96 17.69 -5.40 -31.12
C VAL A 96 16.18 -5.41 -31.37
N TYR A 97 15.38 -5.36 -30.28
CA TYR A 97 13.94 -5.23 -30.38
C TYR A 97 13.51 -3.77 -30.48
N GLY A 98 14.22 -2.88 -29.82
CA GLY A 98 13.93 -1.45 -29.84
C GLY A 98 15.12 -0.62 -29.36
N LEU A 99 15.52 0.35 -30.16
CA LEU A 99 16.55 1.33 -29.81
C LEU A 99 15.95 2.40 -28.85
N CYS A 100 16.83 3.04 -28.10
CA CYS A 100 16.50 4.14 -27.21
C CYS A 100 17.30 5.38 -27.57
N GLY A 101 16.63 6.49 -27.84
CA GLY A 101 17.26 7.77 -28.18
C GLY A 101 17.95 8.46 -27.00
N ASN A 102 18.74 9.49 -27.32
CA ASN A 102 19.44 10.29 -26.30
C ASN A 102 18.50 11.18 -25.48
N ASP A 103 17.26 11.33 -25.91
CA ASP A 103 16.18 12.07 -25.25
C ASP A 103 15.44 11.25 -24.19
N TYR A 104 15.86 9.99 -23.96
CA TYR A 104 15.27 9.12 -22.95
C TYR A 104 15.32 9.78 -21.55
N PRO A 105 14.17 10.02 -20.90
CA PRO A 105 14.13 10.83 -19.68
C PRO A 105 14.72 10.11 -18.46
N MET A 106 14.75 8.76 -18.45
CA MET A 106 15.27 7.95 -17.33
C MET A 106 16.77 7.69 -17.48
N GLN A 107 17.56 8.78 -17.52
CA GLN A 107 19.03 8.70 -17.64
C GLN A 107 19.69 8.26 -16.32
N LYS A 108 20.99 7.84 -16.39
CA LYS A 108 21.79 7.37 -15.24
C LYS A 108 21.99 8.41 -14.12
N LYS A 109 21.90 9.71 -14.41
CA LYS A 109 22.03 10.76 -13.39
C LYS A 109 20.86 10.70 -12.44
N GLY A 110 21.12 10.82 -11.13
CA GLY A 110 20.09 10.86 -10.11
C GLY A 110 19.05 11.95 -10.43
N GLN A 111 17.79 11.55 -10.54
CA GLN A 111 16.65 12.41 -10.81
C GLN A 111 15.79 12.51 -9.57
N SER A 112 15.16 13.67 -9.36
CA SER A 112 14.23 13.82 -8.23
C SER A 112 12.97 12.97 -8.43
N PHE A 113 12.33 12.58 -7.33
CA PHE A 113 11.06 11.86 -7.41
C PHE A 113 9.97 12.70 -8.10
N GLU A 114 9.97 14.03 -7.94
CA GLU A 114 9.04 14.91 -8.63
C GLU A 114 9.22 14.86 -10.15
N TYR A 115 10.47 14.87 -10.62
CA TYR A 115 10.75 14.68 -12.05
C TYR A 115 10.25 13.32 -12.54
N MET A 116 10.53 12.25 -11.81
CA MET A 116 10.10 10.91 -12.19
C MET A 116 8.58 10.72 -12.19
N ARG A 117 7.83 11.49 -11.37
CA ARG A 117 6.36 11.50 -11.40
C ARG A 117 5.78 12.06 -12.70
N GLN A 118 6.47 13.00 -13.34
CA GLN A 118 6.07 13.52 -14.65
C GLN A 118 6.18 12.47 -15.77
N TYR A 119 7.02 11.45 -15.55
CA TYR A 119 7.21 10.31 -16.45
C TYR A 119 6.73 9.00 -15.83
N GLY A 120 5.55 9.01 -15.20
CA GLY A 120 4.98 7.87 -14.49
C GLY A 120 5.00 6.56 -15.29
N HIS A 121 4.73 6.65 -16.59
CA HIS A 121 4.74 5.52 -17.53
C HIS A 121 6.15 4.93 -17.79
N LEU A 122 7.23 5.65 -17.49
CA LEU A 122 8.62 5.19 -17.68
C LEU A 122 9.35 4.96 -16.34
N ARG A 123 8.93 5.58 -15.23
CA ARG A 123 9.64 5.50 -13.96
C ARG A 123 9.81 4.08 -13.44
N LEU A 124 8.89 3.17 -13.79
CA LEU A 124 8.97 1.74 -13.44
C LEU A 124 10.22 1.04 -13.99
N ARG A 125 10.88 1.62 -15.00
CA ARG A 125 12.14 1.11 -15.55
C ARG A 125 13.36 1.45 -14.69
N THR A 126 13.21 2.29 -13.65
CA THR A 126 14.30 2.62 -12.73
C THR A 126 14.48 1.55 -11.65
N ASN A 127 15.68 1.47 -11.05
CA ASN A 127 15.94 0.51 -9.99
C ASN A 127 15.03 0.73 -8.78
N THR A 128 14.84 1.99 -8.37
CA THR A 128 14.03 2.34 -7.20
C THR A 128 12.58 1.89 -7.38
N PHE A 129 11.93 2.28 -8.49
CA PHE A 129 10.55 1.89 -8.72
C PHE A 129 10.40 0.39 -9.04
N GLY A 130 11.38 -0.22 -9.68
CA GLY A 130 11.42 -1.68 -9.85
C GLY A 130 11.46 -2.43 -8.52
N ALA A 131 12.30 -1.98 -7.58
CA ALA A 131 12.38 -2.54 -6.22
C ALA A 131 11.05 -2.39 -5.47
N ILE A 132 10.47 -1.17 -5.46
CA ILE A 132 9.19 -0.90 -4.81
C ILE A 132 8.08 -1.81 -5.37
N MET A 133 8.00 -1.99 -6.69
CA MET A 133 6.96 -2.82 -7.31
C MET A 133 7.14 -4.31 -7.03
N ARG A 134 8.37 -4.82 -6.93
CA ARG A 134 8.62 -6.21 -6.52
C ARG A 134 8.26 -6.42 -5.05
N ILE A 135 8.58 -5.47 -4.17
CA ILE A 135 8.14 -5.49 -2.76
C ILE A 135 6.61 -5.45 -2.70
N ARG A 136 5.96 -4.52 -3.41
CA ARG A 136 4.49 -4.41 -3.47
C ARG A 136 3.84 -5.73 -3.91
N HIS A 137 4.38 -6.39 -4.94
CA HIS A 137 3.92 -7.71 -5.39
C HIS A 137 4.04 -8.75 -4.26
N ASN A 138 5.22 -8.85 -3.65
CA ASN A 138 5.46 -9.81 -2.56
C ASN A 138 4.54 -9.58 -1.36
N MET A 139 4.31 -8.31 -0.99
CA MET A 139 3.40 -7.95 0.09
C MET A 139 1.95 -8.34 -0.21
N ALA A 140 1.48 -8.17 -1.45
CA ALA A 140 0.13 -8.61 -1.83
C ALA A 140 -0.03 -10.14 -1.69
N ILE A 141 0.98 -10.91 -2.10
CA ILE A 141 0.98 -12.37 -1.93
C ILE A 141 1.02 -12.75 -0.43
N ALA A 142 1.85 -12.07 0.37
CA ALA A 142 1.93 -12.30 1.81
C ALA A 142 0.57 -12.10 2.50
N ILE A 143 -0.13 -11.02 2.17
CA ILE A 143 -1.45 -10.69 2.71
C ILE A 143 -2.46 -11.79 2.39
N HIS A 144 -2.58 -12.18 1.11
CA HIS A 144 -3.48 -13.28 0.72
C HIS A 144 -3.11 -14.59 1.40
N LYS A 145 -1.81 -14.89 1.53
CA LYS A 145 -1.35 -16.11 2.18
C LYS A 145 -1.67 -16.11 3.68
N TYR A 146 -1.43 -15.00 4.37
CA TYR A 146 -1.74 -14.86 5.80
C TYR A 146 -3.20 -15.20 6.07
N PHE A 147 -4.11 -14.49 5.42
CA PHE A 147 -5.54 -14.69 5.65
C PHE A 147 -6.02 -16.08 5.22
N HIS A 148 -5.51 -16.61 4.10
CA HIS A 148 -5.83 -17.96 3.66
C HIS A 148 -5.39 -19.01 4.70
N ASP A 149 -4.17 -18.93 5.20
CA ASP A 149 -3.61 -19.87 6.16
C ASP A 149 -4.32 -19.79 7.53
N HIS A 150 -4.92 -18.65 7.87
CA HIS A 150 -5.73 -18.45 9.08
C HIS A 150 -7.23 -18.73 8.89
N GLY A 151 -7.63 -19.26 7.74
CA GLY A 151 -9.00 -19.70 7.48
C GLY A 151 -9.98 -18.58 7.11
N PHE A 152 -9.49 -17.40 6.75
CA PHE A 152 -10.33 -16.32 6.27
C PHE A 152 -10.75 -16.53 4.82
N PHE A 153 -11.97 -16.13 4.49
CA PHE A 153 -12.45 -16.10 3.12
C PHE A 153 -12.14 -14.75 2.47
N TYR A 154 -11.52 -14.77 1.28
CA TYR A 154 -11.42 -13.57 0.44
C TYR A 154 -12.81 -13.19 -0.06
N PHE A 155 -13.29 -12.02 0.33
CA PHE A 155 -14.67 -11.60 0.12
C PHE A 155 -14.72 -10.35 -0.78
N HIS A 156 -15.47 -10.44 -1.88
CA HIS A 156 -15.66 -9.31 -2.79
C HIS A 156 -16.81 -8.43 -2.31
N THR A 157 -16.51 -7.17 -2.00
CA THR A 157 -17.52 -6.14 -1.73
C THR A 157 -17.66 -5.19 -2.92
N PRO A 158 -18.86 -4.63 -3.15
CA PRO A 158 -19.09 -3.75 -4.29
C PRO A 158 -18.23 -2.49 -4.26
N LEU A 159 -17.70 -2.09 -5.42
CA LEU A 159 -17.02 -0.80 -5.57
C LEU A 159 -18.00 0.35 -5.82
N ILE A 160 -19.19 0.06 -6.34
CA ILE A 160 -20.26 1.03 -6.51
C ILE A 160 -21.29 0.79 -5.41
N THR A 161 -21.51 1.81 -4.59
CA THR A 161 -22.40 1.73 -3.43
C THR A 161 -23.34 2.92 -3.35
N ALA A 162 -24.49 2.74 -2.72
CA ALA A 162 -25.39 3.81 -2.33
C ALA A 162 -25.23 4.23 -0.87
N SER A 163 -24.34 3.56 -0.12
CA SER A 163 -24.09 3.79 1.32
C SER A 163 -22.75 4.47 1.56
N ASP A 164 -22.71 5.42 2.48
CA ASP A 164 -21.48 6.04 2.98
C ASP A 164 -21.07 5.35 4.30
N CYS A 165 -20.04 4.54 4.25
CA CYS A 165 -19.54 3.80 5.41
C CYS A 165 -18.98 4.72 6.50
N GLU A 166 -18.34 5.80 6.13
CA GLU A 166 -17.67 6.71 7.08
C GLU A 166 -18.57 7.88 7.49
N GLY A 167 -19.68 8.12 6.78
CA GLY A 167 -20.67 9.16 7.11
C GLY A 167 -20.17 10.61 6.94
N ALA A 168 -19.00 10.81 6.36
CA ALA A 168 -18.35 12.11 6.20
C ALA A 168 -17.81 12.32 4.78
N GLY A 169 -18.12 11.39 3.86
CA GLY A 169 -17.34 11.20 2.67
C GLY A 169 -17.63 12.18 1.56
N GLN A 170 -16.63 12.88 1.12
CA GLN A 170 -16.60 13.34 -0.26
C GLN A 170 -16.35 12.13 -1.16
N MET A 171 -17.44 11.52 -1.66
CA MET A 171 -17.38 10.35 -2.52
C MET A 171 -17.39 10.76 -4.00
N PHE A 172 -16.66 10.02 -4.83
CA PHE A 172 -16.79 10.15 -6.28
C PHE A 172 -18.13 9.59 -6.72
N GLN A 173 -18.93 10.40 -7.36
CA GLN A 173 -20.26 10.01 -7.83
C GLN A 173 -20.17 9.17 -9.10
N VAL A 174 -20.98 8.11 -9.17
CA VAL A 174 -21.14 7.24 -10.35
C VAL A 174 -22.52 7.47 -10.93
N THR A 175 -22.57 7.90 -12.19
CA THR A 175 -23.83 8.18 -12.89
C THR A 175 -23.70 7.95 -14.39
N THR A 176 -24.78 7.52 -15.03
CA THR A 176 -24.90 7.46 -16.49
C THR A 176 -25.67 8.67 -17.07
N LYS A 177 -26.08 9.61 -16.20
CA LYS A 177 -26.80 10.81 -16.63
C LYS A 177 -25.88 11.76 -17.40
N ASN A 178 -26.49 12.49 -18.34
CA ASN A 178 -25.84 13.62 -18.99
C ASN A 178 -25.71 14.78 -17.97
N LEU A 179 -24.47 15.13 -17.61
CA LEU A 179 -24.18 16.16 -16.63
C LEU A 179 -24.61 17.58 -17.09
N TYR A 180 -24.85 17.77 -18.40
CA TYR A 180 -25.34 19.04 -18.95
C TYR A 180 -26.87 19.18 -18.94
N ASP A 181 -27.61 18.07 -18.62
CA ASP A 181 -29.08 18.04 -18.62
C ASP A 181 -29.59 17.24 -17.43
N LEU A 182 -29.28 17.71 -16.23
CA LEU A 182 -29.71 17.10 -14.98
C LEU A 182 -31.11 17.61 -14.59
N LYS A 183 -32.05 16.67 -14.51
CA LYS A 183 -33.38 16.96 -13.95
C LYS A 183 -33.30 17.17 -12.45
N LYS A 184 -34.01 18.19 -11.96
CA LYS A 184 -34.09 18.54 -10.53
C LYS A 184 -35.54 18.56 -10.08
N ASP A 185 -35.74 18.24 -8.79
CA ASP A 185 -37.01 18.37 -8.11
C ASP A 185 -37.32 19.84 -7.75
N GLU A 186 -38.46 20.04 -7.08
CA GLU A 186 -38.91 21.39 -6.64
C GLU A 186 -37.95 22.03 -5.62
N GLU A 187 -37.14 21.21 -4.90
CA GLU A 187 -36.13 21.66 -3.93
C GLU A 187 -34.74 21.90 -4.58
N GLY A 188 -34.61 21.64 -5.88
CA GLY A 188 -33.36 21.79 -6.63
C GLY A 188 -32.40 20.61 -6.52
N LYS A 189 -32.84 19.50 -5.92
CA LYS A 189 -32.05 18.26 -5.82
C LYS A 189 -32.13 17.47 -7.13
N ILE A 190 -31.04 16.79 -7.47
CA ILE A 190 -30.99 15.95 -8.68
C ILE A 190 -31.90 14.74 -8.50
N ILE A 191 -32.72 14.44 -9.50
CA ILE A 191 -33.58 13.26 -9.58
C ILE A 191 -32.77 12.12 -10.18
N TYR A 192 -32.67 11.01 -9.44
CA TYR A 192 -31.90 9.80 -9.84
C TYR A 192 -32.79 8.62 -10.29
N ASP A 193 -34.13 8.74 -10.25
CA ASP A 193 -35.06 7.63 -10.53
C ASP A 193 -34.87 7.03 -11.94
N ASP A 194 -34.39 7.84 -12.89
CA ASP A 194 -34.10 7.44 -14.27
C ASP A 194 -32.59 7.21 -14.52
N ASP A 195 -31.74 7.23 -13.47
CA ASP A 195 -30.34 6.81 -13.58
C ASP A 195 -30.21 5.27 -13.52
N PHE A 196 -29.03 4.74 -13.87
CA PHE A 196 -28.80 3.30 -14.02
C PHE A 196 -29.24 2.47 -12.81
N PHE A 197 -28.96 2.94 -11.59
CA PHE A 197 -29.33 2.26 -10.35
C PHE A 197 -30.64 2.77 -9.72
N GLY A 198 -31.34 3.71 -10.33
CA GLY A 198 -32.55 4.33 -9.77
C GLY A 198 -32.33 5.11 -8.47
N LYS A 199 -31.10 5.42 -8.12
CA LYS A 199 -30.68 6.18 -6.94
C LYS A 199 -29.29 6.75 -7.14
N GLN A 200 -28.93 7.70 -6.29
CA GLN A 200 -27.53 8.19 -6.24
C GLN A 200 -26.59 7.08 -5.81
N THR A 201 -25.51 6.88 -6.58
CA THR A 201 -24.44 5.93 -6.28
C THR A 201 -23.08 6.59 -6.39
N SER A 202 -22.10 6.00 -5.68
CA SER A 202 -20.75 6.52 -5.60
C SER A 202 -19.73 5.38 -5.60
N LEU A 203 -18.46 5.71 -5.82
CA LEU A 203 -17.37 4.79 -5.56
C LEU A 203 -17.17 4.64 -4.04
N THR A 204 -16.97 3.42 -3.58
CA THR A 204 -16.86 3.10 -2.15
C THR A 204 -15.63 3.71 -1.49
N VAL A 205 -15.76 4.09 -0.23
CA VAL A 205 -14.66 4.50 0.65
C VAL A 205 -14.13 3.33 1.50
N SER A 206 -14.90 2.22 1.62
CA SER A 206 -14.56 1.03 2.40
C SER A 206 -15.52 -0.12 2.04
N GLY A 207 -15.04 -1.34 2.10
CA GLY A 207 -15.87 -2.55 1.98
C GLY A 207 -16.38 -3.10 3.32
N GLN A 208 -16.18 -2.36 4.42
CA GLN A 208 -16.44 -2.85 5.78
C GLN A 208 -17.90 -3.25 6.00
N LEU A 209 -18.86 -2.41 5.66
CA LEU A 209 -20.26 -2.68 6.00
C LEU A 209 -20.77 -3.97 5.37
N GLU A 210 -20.46 -4.20 4.10
CA GLU A 210 -20.77 -5.44 3.41
C GLU A 210 -19.89 -6.62 3.89
N GLY A 211 -18.64 -6.31 4.31
CA GLY A 211 -17.71 -7.27 4.91
C GLY A 211 -18.25 -7.86 6.22
N GLU A 212 -18.85 -7.04 7.08
CA GLU A 212 -19.49 -7.50 8.32
C GLU A 212 -20.63 -8.51 8.04
N LEU A 213 -21.39 -8.36 6.93
CA LEU A 213 -22.37 -9.34 6.52
C LEU A 213 -21.73 -10.70 6.21
N GLY A 214 -20.57 -10.65 5.54
CA GLY A 214 -19.79 -11.84 5.24
C GLY A 214 -19.26 -12.52 6.53
N ALA A 215 -18.71 -11.75 7.45
CA ALA A 215 -18.16 -12.25 8.71
C ALA A 215 -19.24 -12.91 9.60
N THR A 216 -20.41 -12.28 9.72
CA THR A 216 -21.54 -12.82 10.51
C THR A 216 -22.21 -14.05 9.86
N ALA A 217 -21.78 -14.47 8.68
CA ALA A 217 -22.24 -15.67 7.98
C ALA A 217 -21.14 -16.74 7.83
N LEU A 218 -19.88 -16.32 7.59
CA LEU A 218 -18.74 -17.19 7.27
C LEU A 218 -17.71 -17.27 8.41
N GLY A 219 -17.87 -16.47 9.47
CA GLY A 219 -17.00 -16.44 10.64
C GLY A 219 -15.83 -15.47 10.49
N ALA A 220 -15.05 -15.55 9.42
CA ALA A 220 -13.94 -14.66 9.16
C ALA A 220 -13.76 -14.42 7.66
N ILE A 221 -13.70 -13.15 7.27
CA ILE A 221 -13.50 -12.73 5.89
C ILE A 221 -12.45 -11.62 5.83
N TYR A 222 -11.93 -11.34 4.64
CA TYR A 222 -11.19 -10.13 4.38
C TYR A 222 -11.48 -9.60 2.98
N THR A 223 -11.50 -8.27 2.84
CA THR A 223 -11.44 -7.62 1.55
C THR A 223 -9.99 -7.26 1.22
N PHE A 224 -9.64 -7.20 -0.03
CA PHE A 224 -8.40 -6.61 -0.51
C PHE A 224 -8.69 -6.00 -1.88
N GLY A 225 -9.00 -4.73 -1.90
CA GLY A 225 -9.51 -4.07 -3.10
C GLY A 225 -9.36 -2.55 -3.08
N PRO A 226 -9.62 -1.90 -4.22
CA PRO A 226 -9.54 -0.45 -4.36
C PRO A 226 -10.66 0.24 -3.57
N THR A 227 -10.29 1.36 -2.95
CA THR A 227 -11.19 2.32 -2.29
C THR A 227 -10.89 3.73 -2.79
N PHE A 228 -11.85 4.64 -2.66
CA PHE A 228 -11.83 5.94 -3.29
C PHE A 228 -12.25 7.03 -2.31
N ARG A 229 -11.48 8.12 -2.26
CA ARG A 229 -11.81 9.30 -1.44
C ARG A 229 -11.62 10.56 -2.27
N ALA A 230 -12.68 11.36 -2.40
CA ALA A 230 -12.69 12.59 -3.20
C ALA A 230 -12.20 13.82 -2.41
N GLU A 231 -11.47 13.60 -1.32
CA GLU A 231 -10.92 14.66 -0.50
C GLU A 231 -9.92 15.52 -1.28
N ASN A 232 -10.04 16.84 -1.19
CA ASN A 232 -9.09 17.77 -1.78
C ASN A 232 -7.82 17.89 -0.91
N SER A 233 -7.18 16.76 -0.62
CA SER A 233 -5.97 16.68 0.18
C SER A 233 -4.76 16.42 -0.69
N ASN A 234 -3.74 17.28 -0.62
CA ASN A 234 -2.52 17.18 -1.41
C ASN A 234 -1.29 16.90 -0.54
N THR A 235 -1.43 16.03 0.45
CA THR A 235 -0.34 15.64 1.35
C THR A 235 0.47 14.46 0.80
N PRO A 236 1.66 14.17 1.33
CA PRO A 236 2.43 12.97 0.99
C PRO A 236 1.77 11.65 1.39
N ARG A 237 0.65 11.67 2.13
CA ARG A 237 -0.02 10.49 2.72
C ARG A 237 -1.40 10.22 2.16
N HIS A 238 -1.91 11.03 1.21
CA HIS A 238 -3.25 10.91 0.65
C HIS A 238 -3.23 10.60 -0.86
N LEU A 239 -4.09 9.68 -1.24
CA LEU A 239 -4.44 9.34 -2.63
C LEU A 239 -5.96 9.35 -2.76
N ALA A 240 -6.46 9.68 -3.96
CA ALA A 240 -7.87 9.59 -4.28
C ALA A 240 -8.32 8.15 -4.59
N GLU A 241 -7.41 7.29 -4.99
CA GLU A 241 -7.59 5.85 -5.22
C GLU A 241 -6.43 5.10 -4.57
N PHE A 242 -6.73 4.13 -3.72
CA PHE A 242 -5.75 3.30 -3.01
C PHE A 242 -6.38 1.94 -2.68
N TRP A 243 -5.60 1.01 -2.14
CA TRP A 243 -6.09 -0.31 -1.79
C TRP A 243 -6.20 -0.48 -0.28
N MET A 244 -7.32 -1.06 0.16
CA MET A 244 -7.54 -1.41 1.55
C MET A 244 -7.54 -2.92 1.74
N ILE A 245 -7.00 -3.34 2.88
CA ILE A 245 -7.14 -4.69 3.44
C ILE A 245 -8.05 -4.54 4.65
N GLU A 246 -9.21 -5.21 4.61
CA GLU A 246 -10.24 -5.04 5.63
C GLU A 246 -10.76 -6.41 6.09
N PRO A 247 -10.11 -7.06 7.06
CA PRO A 247 -10.64 -8.26 7.70
C PRO A 247 -11.78 -7.91 8.64
N GLU A 248 -12.80 -8.78 8.66
CA GLU A 248 -13.92 -8.76 9.61
C GLU A 248 -14.08 -10.17 10.20
N VAL A 249 -14.19 -10.25 11.52
CA VAL A 249 -14.16 -11.52 12.28
C VAL A 249 -15.27 -11.57 13.30
N ALA A 250 -16.06 -12.64 13.28
CA ALA A 250 -17.08 -12.92 14.28
C ALA A 250 -16.46 -13.55 15.54
N PHE A 251 -17.14 -13.36 16.69
CA PHE A 251 -16.84 -13.97 17.99
C PHE A 251 -15.51 -13.52 18.61
N ILE A 252 -15.10 -12.27 18.36
CA ILE A 252 -13.89 -11.66 18.95
C ILE A 252 -14.24 -10.47 19.83
N ASP A 253 -13.37 -10.21 20.80
CA ASP A 253 -13.37 -9.00 21.62
C ASP A 253 -12.23 -8.03 21.21
N LEU A 254 -12.04 -6.94 21.99
CA LEU A 254 -11.02 -5.93 21.72
C LEU A 254 -9.60 -6.49 21.85
N ASN A 255 -9.36 -7.44 22.77
CA ASN A 255 -8.03 -8.04 22.92
C ASN A 255 -7.70 -8.95 21.75
N ASP A 256 -8.66 -9.77 21.32
CA ASP A 256 -8.51 -10.63 20.15
C ASP A 256 -8.23 -9.80 18.88
N LEU A 257 -8.90 -8.63 18.74
CA LEU A 257 -8.67 -7.71 17.63
C LEU A 257 -7.24 -7.15 17.64
N MET A 258 -6.77 -6.67 18.80
CA MET A 258 -5.41 -6.16 18.93
C MET A 258 -4.35 -7.22 18.66
N ASP A 259 -4.58 -8.47 19.09
CA ASP A 259 -3.70 -9.60 18.81
C ASP A 259 -3.62 -9.88 17.30
N LEU A 260 -4.77 -9.86 16.61
CA LEU A 260 -4.84 -10.05 15.17
C LEU A 260 -4.12 -8.93 14.39
N GLU A 261 -4.31 -7.66 14.79
CA GLU A 261 -3.65 -6.50 14.18
C GLU A 261 -2.13 -6.60 14.29
N GLU A 262 -1.64 -6.92 15.49
CA GLU A 262 -0.21 -7.06 15.77
C GLU A 262 0.40 -8.24 15.02
N ASP A 263 -0.21 -9.42 15.06
CA ASP A 263 0.28 -10.63 14.39
C ASP A 263 0.33 -10.45 12.88
N PHE A 264 -0.73 -9.91 12.29
CA PHE A 264 -0.83 -9.65 10.86
C PHE A 264 0.29 -8.73 10.36
N ILE A 265 0.52 -7.60 11.06
CA ILE A 265 1.51 -6.65 10.58
C ILE A 265 2.94 -7.15 10.80
N LYS A 266 3.20 -7.86 11.90
CA LYS A 266 4.48 -8.54 12.14
C LYS A 266 4.76 -9.60 11.07
N TYR A 267 3.76 -10.39 10.70
CA TYR A 267 3.87 -11.35 9.59
C TYR A 267 4.25 -10.66 8.28
N CYS A 268 3.57 -9.57 7.93
CA CYS A 268 3.85 -8.82 6.70
C CYS A 268 5.29 -8.28 6.68
N VAL A 269 5.75 -7.69 7.79
CA VAL A 269 7.11 -7.14 7.89
C VAL A 269 8.16 -8.26 7.82
N ASN A 270 7.96 -9.37 8.52
CA ASN A 270 8.85 -10.55 8.44
C ASN A 270 8.90 -11.11 7.02
N TRP A 271 7.75 -11.22 6.34
CA TRP A 271 7.72 -11.67 4.95
C TRP A 271 8.58 -10.80 4.04
N ALA A 272 8.54 -9.49 4.21
CA ALA A 272 9.38 -8.57 3.44
C ALA A 272 10.86 -8.78 3.73
N LEU A 273 11.25 -8.91 5.01
CA LEU A 273 12.63 -9.16 5.42
C LEU A 273 13.18 -10.47 4.84
N ASP A 274 12.34 -11.52 4.76
CA ASP A 274 12.74 -12.85 4.31
C ASP A 274 12.74 -12.98 2.78
N ASN A 275 11.80 -12.31 2.08
CA ASN A 275 11.56 -12.56 0.66
C ASN A 275 11.98 -11.41 -0.26
N CYS A 276 12.34 -10.23 0.29
CA CYS A 276 12.68 -9.05 -0.50
C CYS A 276 14.08 -8.49 -0.19
N GLN A 277 15.00 -9.32 0.25
CA GLN A 277 16.32 -8.90 0.78
C GLN A 277 17.09 -7.98 -0.16
N ASP A 278 17.31 -8.39 -1.42
CA ASP A 278 18.07 -7.60 -2.40
C ASP A 278 17.46 -6.21 -2.65
N ASP A 279 16.12 -6.14 -2.71
CA ASP A 279 15.39 -4.88 -2.92
C ASP A 279 15.42 -4.01 -1.66
N LEU A 280 15.27 -4.61 -0.47
CA LEU A 280 15.37 -3.89 0.80
C LEU A 280 16.78 -3.36 1.05
N GLU A 281 17.83 -4.13 0.78
CA GLU A 281 19.23 -3.67 0.88
C GLU A 281 19.50 -2.48 -0.03
N PHE A 282 18.97 -2.51 -1.25
CA PHE A 282 19.07 -1.38 -2.17
C PHE A 282 18.37 -0.14 -1.62
N LEU A 283 17.12 -0.28 -1.15
CA LEU A 283 16.36 0.84 -0.58
C LEU A 283 16.99 1.35 0.72
N ASN A 284 17.49 0.45 1.58
CA ASN A 284 18.22 0.82 2.79
C ASN A 284 19.47 1.65 2.48
N LYS A 285 20.18 1.34 1.42
CA LYS A 285 21.37 2.10 0.98
C LYS A 285 21.03 3.43 0.32
N MET A 286 19.97 3.48 -0.48
CA MET A 286 19.70 4.58 -1.40
C MET A 286 18.62 5.55 -0.89
N ILE A 287 17.70 5.09 -0.06
CA ILE A 287 16.52 5.85 0.37
C ILE A 287 16.57 6.15 1.86
N ASP A 288 16.62 5.12 2.70
CA ASP A 288 16.60 5.27 4.16
C ASP A 288 17.57 4.28 4.81
N LYS A 289 18.69 4.79 5.29
CA LYS A 289 19.77 3.99 5.88
C LYS A 289 19.38 3.24 7.16
N THR A 290 18.25 3.58 7.76
CA THR A 290 17.72 2.96 8.99
C THR A 290 16.60 1.95 8.69
N LEU A 291 16.23 1.76 7.41
CA LEU A 291 15.08 0.97 7.01
C LEU A 291 15.06 -0.45 7.60
N ILE A 292 16.12 -1.22 7.36
CA ILE A 292 16.17 -2.63 7.80
C ILE A 292 16.21 -2.74 9.33
N GLU A 293 16.92 -1.84 10.00
CA GLU A 293 16.97 -1.79 11.47
C GLU A 293 15.56 -1.51 12.03
N ARG A 294 14.86 -0.52 11.47
CA ARG A 294 13.48 -0.17 11.87
C ARG A 294 12.51 -1.32 11.63
N LEU A 295 12.58 -2.00 10.48
CA LEU A 295 11.72 -3.16 10.20
C LEU A 295 11.97 -4.29 11.23
N ARG A 296 13.23 -4.57 11.56
CA ARG A 296 13.57 -5.57 12.57
C ARG A 296 13.11 -5.18 13.97
N SER A 297 13.20 -3.90 14.34
CA SER A 297 12.76 -3.43 15.67
C SER A 297 11.25 -3.60 15.86
N VAL A 298 10.46 -3.37 14.81
CA VAL A 298 8.98 -3.51 14.87
C VAL A 298 8.55 -4.95 15.15
N VAL A 299 9.27 -5.95 14.63
CA VAL A 299 8.88 -7.37 14.80
C VAL A 299 9.50 -8.00 16.04
N ALA A 300 10.46 -7.34 16.69
CA ALA A 300 11.22 -7.91 17.80
C ALA A 300 10.48 -7.88 19.15
N GLU A 301 9.57 -6.94 19.33
CA GLU A 301 8.90 -6.69 20.61
C GLU A 301 7.37 -6.59 20.43
N ASP A 302 6.64 -6.80 21.54
CA ASP A 302 5.20 -6.60 21.56
C ASP A 302 4.84 -5.10 21.46
N PHE A 303 3.72 -4.82 20.80
CA PHE A 303 3.22 -3.45 20.69
C PHE A 303 2.66 -2.96 22.02
N VAL A 304 2.81 -1.68 22.30
CA VAL A 304 2.22 -1.07 23.49
C VAL A 304 0.72 -0.96 23.28
N ARG A 305 -0.07 -1.45 24.25
CA ARG A 305 -1.53 -1.25 24.30
C ARG A 305 -1.81 -0.05 25.19
N LEU A 306 -2.32 1.02 24.61
CA LEU A 306 -2.45 2.32 25.26
C LEU A 306 -3.88 2.86 25.15
N PRO A 307 -4.66 2.92 26.25
CA PRO A 307 -5.93 3.63 26.23
C PRO A 307 -5.74 5.12 25.88
N TYR A 308 -6.61 5.68 25.06
CA TYR A 308 -6.55 7.08 24.62
C TYR A 308 -6.40 8.06 25.80
N THR A 309 -7.14 7.85 26.88
CA THR A 309 -7.07 8.71 28.07
C THR A 309 -5.67 8.74 28.68
N GLU A 310 -4.98 7.61 28.71
CA GLU A 310 -3.59 7.55 29.18
C GLU A 310 -2.63 8.20 28.19
N GLY A 311 -2.86 8.02 26.90
CA GLY A 311 -2.10 8.71 25.84
C GLY A 311 -2.19 10.24 25.97
N ILE A 312 -3.39 10.77 26.21
CA ILE A 312 -3.58 12.22 26.46
C ILE A 312 -2.82 12.67 27.70
N LYS A 313 -2.86 11.93 28.80
CA LYS A 313 -2.07 12.29 30.02
C LYS A 313 -0.57 12.37 29.73
N ILE A 314 -0.02 11.41 29.00
CA ILE A 314 1.39 11.42 28.58
C ILE A 314 1.73 12.69 27.78
N LEU A 315 0.84 13.06 26.84
CA LEU A 315 1.02 14.27 26.03
C LEU A 315 0.89 15.56 26.86
N GLU A 316 -0.06 15.62 27.79
CA GLU A 316 -0.23 16.75 28.72
C GLU A 316 0.99 16.90 29.65
N GLU A 317 1.52 15.80 30.17
CA GLU A 317 2.78 15.78 30.95
C GLU A 317 3.97 16.27 30.11
N ALA A 318 4.06 15.88 28.84
CA ALA A 318 5.09 16.37 27.94
C ALA A 318 5.01 17.88 27.75
N VAL A 319 3.79 18.43 27.58
CA VAL A 319 3.55 19.87 27.50
C VAL A 319 3.96 20.57 28.80
N ALA A 320 3.58 20.03 29.96
CA ALA A 320 3.95 20.57 31.27
C ALA A 320 5.49 20.59 31.49
N ASN A 321 6.19 19.62 30.89
CA ASN A 321 7.65 19.52 30.91
C ASN A 321 8.35 20.36 29.81
N GLY A 322 7.58 21.24 29.11
CA GLY A 322 8.13 22.21 28.15
C GLY A 322 8.13 21.75 26.69
N ARG A 323 7.58 20.58 26.36
CA ARG A 323 7.36 20.19 24.96
C ARG A 323 6.33 21.13 24.31
N LYS A 324 6.63 21.59 23.12
CA LYS A 324 5.71 22.42 22.33
C LYS A 324 5.19 21.59 21.17
N PHE A 325 3.87 21.46 21.08
CA PHE A 325 3.15 20.94 19.93
C PHE A 325 2.53 22.11 19.14
N GLU A 326 2.34 21.92 17.85
CA GLU A 326 1.66 22.89 16.97
C GLU A 326 0.15 22.93 17.29
N PHE A 327 -0.42 21.75 17.57
CA PHE A 327 -1.82 21.59 17.93
C PHE A 327 -2.01 21.40 19.44
N PRO A 328 -3.08 21.94 20.05
CA PRO A 328 -3.31 21.81 21.47
C PRO A 328 -3.60 20.35 21.87
N VAL A 329 -3.21 19.99 23.10
CA VAL A 329 -3.50 18.68 23.68
C VAL A 329 -4.63 18.84 24.71
N SER A 330 -5.70 18.10 24.54
CA SER A 330 -6.78 17.97 25.52
C SER A 330 -7.61 16.71 25.27
N TRP A 331 -8.29 16.19 26.27
CA TRP A 331 -9.17 15.04 26.10
C TRP A 331 -10.32 15.37 25.14
N GLY A 332 -10.60 14.48 24.19
CA GLY A 332 -11.68 14.62 23.20
C GLY A 332 -11.23 15.14 21.84
N ILE A 333 -9.95 15.47 21.64
CA ILE A 333 -9.43 15.87 20.34
C ILE A 333 -9.12 14.64 19.48
N ASP A 334 -9.20 14.82 18.16
CA ASP A 334 -8.54 13.92 17.23
C ASP A 334 -7.02 14.21 17.24
N LEU A 335 -6.21 13.14 17.40
CA LEU A 335 -4.75 13.31 17.53
C LEU A 335 -4.15 13.78 16.21
N ALA A 336 -3.35 14.85 16.29
CA ALA A 336 -2.52 15.27 15.17
C ALA A 336 -1.32 14.31 15.00
N SER A 337 -0.79 14.20 13.79
CA SER A 337 0.38 13.35 13.49
C SER A 337 1.58 13.61 14.39
N GLU A 338 1.77 14.83 14.91
CA GLU A 338 2.86 15.13 15.84
C GLU A 338 2.66 14.49 17.22
N HIS A 339 1.40 14.36 17.67
CA HIS A 339 1.05 13.68 18.92
C HIS A 339 1.33 12.19 18.83
N GLU A 340 0.86 11.56 17.73
CA GLU A 340 1.10 10.14 17.45
C GLU A 340 2.60 9.83 17.37
N ARG A 341 3.36 10.66 16.65
CA ARG A 341 4.81 10.49 16.51
C ARG A 341 5.53 10.64 17.84
N TYR A 342 5.12 11.59 18.68
CA TYR A 342 5.71 11.73 20.01
C TYR A 342 5.54 10.45 20.84
N LEU A 343 4.34 9.88 20.85
CA LEU A 343 4.09 8.64 21.59
C LEU A 343 4.95 7.48 21.07
N VAL A 344 5.00 7.30 19.76
CA VAL A 344 5.69 6.16 19.13
C VAL A 344 7.20 6.32 19.06
N GLU A 345 7.70 7.53 18.70
CA GLU A 345 9.13 7.74 18.37
C GLU A 345 9.95 8.25 19.56
N GLU A 346 9.33 9.02 20.47
CA GLU A 346 10.03 9.66 21.57
C GLU A 346 9.74 8.99 22.92
N HIS A 347 8.46 8.73 23.23
CA HIS A 347 8.04 8.20 24.52
C HIS A 347 8.25 6.68 24.62
N PHE A 348 7.55 5.88 23.82
CA PHE A 348 7.64 4.42 23.87
C PHE A 348 8.76 3.82 23.02
N LYS A 349 9.13 4.46 21.93
CA LYS A 349 10.13 4.04 20.93
C LYS A 349 9.81 2.69 20.30
N LYS A 350 8.53 2.37 20.17
CA LYS A 350 7.98 1.18 19.54
C LYS A 350 6.54 1.41 19.10
N PRO A 351 5.96 0.53 18.25
CA PRO A 351 4.57 0.66 17.83
C PRO A 351 3.61 0.68 19.01
N VAL A 352 2.51 1.41 18.84
CA VAL A 352 1.47 1.58 19.86
C VAL A 352 0.12 1.24 19.25
N ILE A 353 -0.66 0.40 19.93
CA ILE A 353 -2.09 0.22 19.65
C ILE A 353 -2.84 1.09 20.64
N MET A 354 -3.41 2.18 20.14
CA MET A 354 -4.21 3.08 20.99
C MET A 354 -5.68 2.66 20.94
N THR A 355 -6.32 2.61 22.11
CA THR A 355 -7.71 2.13 22.26
C THR A 355 -8.61 3.13 22.98
N ASP A 356 -9.89 2.80 23.08
CA ASP A 356 -10.87 3.51 23.91
C ASP A 356 -10.98 5.01 23.63
N TYR A 357 -11.10 5.32 22.35
CA TYR A 357 -11.25 6.70 21.88
C TYR A 357 -12.58 7.34 22.27
N PRO A 358 -12.64 8.67 22.41
CA PRO A 358 -13.91 9.38 22.56
C PRO A 358 -14.86 9.07 21.40
N LYS A 359 -16.12 8.71 21.72
CA LYS A 359 -17.12 8.30 20.71
C LYS A 359 -17.44 9.37 19.67
N ASP A 360 -17.27 10.65 20.02
CA ASP A 360 -17.66 11.75 19.16
C ASP A 360 -16.69 11.99 18.00
N ILE A 361 -15.45 11.48 18.11
CA ILE A 361 -14.42 11.58 17.07
C ILE A 361 -14.24 10.28 16.27
N LYS A 362 -14.99 9.22 16.57
CA LYS A 362 -14.90 7.91 15.88
C LYS A 362 -16.21 7.57 15.18
N ALA A 363 -16.21 6.55 14.33
CA ALA A 363 -17.33 6.16 13.48
C ALA A 363 -18.54 5.61 14.29
N PHE A 364 -19.73 5.68 13.68
CA PHE A 364 -21.00 5.32 14.31
C PHE A 364 -21.16 3.85 14.65
N TYR A 365 -20.47 2.98 13.94
CA TYR A 365 -20.58 1.53 14.08
C TYR A 365 -19.70 0.93 15.18
N MET A 366 -18.86 1.73 15.83
CA MET A 366 -17.95 1.25 16.86
C MET A 366 -18.71 0.98 18.15
N LYS A 367 -18.38 -0.14 18.83
CA LYS A 367 -19.01 -0.54 20.09
C LYS A 367 -18.71 0.47 21.18
N ILE A 368 -19.80 0.98 21.80
CA ILE A 368 -19.70 1.93 22.91
C ILE A 368 -19.34 1.18 24.19
N ASN A 369 -18.33 1.66 24.92
CA ASN A 369 -17.94 1.16 26.23
C ASN A 369 -19.03 1.43 27.30
N GLU A 370 -18.92 0.76 28.44
CA GLU A 370 -19.87 0.90 29.59
C GLU A 370 -19.91 2.34 30.15
N ASP A 371 -18.84 3.11 29.97
CA ASP A 371 -18.78 4.52 30.37
C ASP A 371 -19.68 5.45 29.53
N GLY A 372 -20.22 4.97 28.43
CA GLY A 372 -21.06 5.71 27.48
C GLY A 372 -20.36 6.87 26.76
N ARG A 373 -19.04 7.04 26.94
CA ARG A 373 -18.23 8.15 26.45
C ARG A 373 -17.16 7.73 25.43
N THR A 374 -16.67 6.50 25.57
CA THR A 374 -15.61 5.95 24.71
C THR A 374 -16.11 4.78 23.89
N VAL A 375 -15.35 4.40 22.87
CA VAL A 375 -15.65 3.27 21.98
C VAL A 375 -14.47 2.31 21.91
N GLN A 376 -14.74 1.03 21.65
CA GLN A 376 -13.72 -0.02 21.43
C GLN A 376 -13.08 0.10 20.04
N GLY A 377 -12.50 1.27 19.79
CA GLY A 377 -11.71 1.52 18.59
C GLY A 377 -10.24 1.20 18.84
N THR A 378 -9.52 0.87 17.77
CA THR A 378 -8.06 0.68 17.77
C THR A 378 -7.44 1.51 16.66
N ASP A 379 -6.33 2.20 16.94
CA ASP A 379 -5.43 2.75 15.93
C ASP A 379 -4.03 2.21 16.19
N VAL A 380 -3.46 1.52 15.22
CA VAL A 380 -2.07 1.04 15.30
C VAL A 380 -1.15 2.12 14.75
N LEU A 381 -0.33 2.68 15.64
CA LEU A 381 0.56 3.79 15.35
C LEU A 381 1.99 3.29 15.13
N PHE A 382 2.58 3.67 14.00
CA PHE A 382 3.93 3.27 13.60
C PHE A 382 4.88 4.46 13.48
N PRO A 383 6.20 4.26 13.74
CA PRO A 383 7.19 5.30 13.53
C PRO A 383 7.21 5.77 12.07
N GLN A 384 7.33 7.07 11.84
CA GLN A 384 7.36 7.76 10.55
C GLN A 384 6.04 7.74 9.76
N ILE A 385 5.11 6.82 10.06
CA ILE A 385 3.82 6.68 9.37
C ILE A 385 2.70 7.34 10.16
N GLY A 386 2.66 7.19 11.50
CA GLY A 386 1.48 7.45 12.32
C GLY A 386 0.52 6.27 12.22
N GLU A 387 -0.77 6.51 12.15
CA GLU A 387 -1.79 5.47 11.97
C GLU A 387 -1.56 4.66 10.69
N ILE A 388 -1.36 3.34 10.83
CA ILE A 388 -1.24 2.38 9.74
C ILE A 388 -2.45 1.45 9.64
N ILE A 389 -3.08 1.12 10.77
CA ILE A 389 -4.31 0.37 10.90
C ILE A 389 -5.29 1.20 11.73
N GLY A 390 -6.56 1.23 11.31
CA GLY A 390 -7.68 1.68 12.13
C GLY A 390 -8.72 0.57 12.23
N GLY A 391 -9.12 0.21 13.45
CA GLY A 391 -10.03 -0.90 13.70
C GLY A 391 -11.03 -0.64 14.82
N SER A 392 -11.96 -1.56 15.02
CA SER A 392 -12.85 -1.57 16.20
C SER A 392 -13.55 -2.90 16.38
N VAL A 393 -14.00 -3.15 17.61
CA VAL A 393 -15.15 -4.00 17.84
C VAL A 393 -16.39 -3.26 17.35
N ARG A 394 -17.29 -3.97 16.66
CA ARG A 394 -18.51 -3.41 16.07
C ARG A 394 -19.66 -3.43 17.07
N GLU A 395 -20.55 -2.43 17.01
CA GLU A 395 -21.73 -2.43 17.87
C GLU A 395 -22.70 -3.52 17.42
N GLU A 396 -22.91 -4.53 18.27
CA GLU A 396 -23.82 -5.64 18.03
C GLU A 396 -25.24 -5.39 18.52
N SER A 397 -25.48 -4.36 19.32
CA SER A 397 -26.80 -4.00 19.81
C SER A 397 -27.57 -3.20 18.77
N TYR A 398 -28.73 -3.73 18.33
CA TYR A 398 -29.64 -3.03 17.42
C TYR A 398 -30.06 -1.65 17.95
N ASP A 399 -30.43 -1.56 19.23
CA ASP A 399 -30.93 -0.31 19.83
C ASP A 399 -29.83 0.74 19.94
N LYS A 400 -28.62 0.35 20.36
CA LYS A 400 -27.47 1.27 20.48
C LYS A 400 -27.02 1.76 19.11
N LEU A 401 -26.92 0.86 18.14
CA LEU A 401 -26.51 1.22 16.76
C LEU A 401 -27.54 2.14 16.13
N THR A 402 -28.84 1.86 16.28
CA THR A 402 -29.92 2.73 15.79
C THR A 402 -29.83 4.13 16.39
N ALA A 403 -29.63 4.22 17.72
CA ALA A 403 -29.49 5.51 18.39
C ALA A 403 -28.29 6.33 17.89
N GLU A 404 -27.15 5.67 17.58
CA GLU A 404 -25.98 6.36 17.02
C GLU A 404 -26.22 6.83 15.56
N ILE A 405 -26.88 6.03 14.74
CA ILE A 405 -27.28 6.41 13.36
C ILE A 405 -28.21 7.64 13.41
N GLU A 406 -29.21 7.64 14.28
CA GLU A 406 -30.13 8.77 14.47
C GLU A 406 -29.39 10.02 15.01
N ARG A 407 -28.54 9.86 16.02
CA ARG A 407 -27.74 10.96 16.60
C ARG A 407 -26.88 11.67 15.55
N ARG A 408 -26.35 10.91 14.58
CA ARG A 408 -25.50 11.43 13.51
C ARG A 408 -26.26 11.84 12.26
N HIS A 409 -27.59 11.79 12.28
CA HIS A 409 -28.45 12.12 11.16
C HIS A 409 -28.17 11.32 9.88
N ILE A 410 -27.71 10.07 10.04
CA ILE A 410 -27.49 9.16 8.90
C ILE A 410 -28.89 8.67 8.44
N PRO A 411 -29.19 8.69 7.13
CA PRO A 411 -30.51 8.27 6.64
C PRO A 411 -30.78 6.78 6.89
N MET A 412 -31.73 6.49 7.79
CA MET A 412 -32.10 5.11 8.17
C MET A 412 -32.52 4.25 6.97
N LYS A 413 -33.14 4.86 5.95
CA LYS A 413 -33.56 4.18 4.72
C LYS A 413 -32.40 3.54 3.94
N ASP A 414 -31.17 4.01 4.14
CA ASP A 414 -29.99 3.52 3.46
C ASP A 414 -29.22 2.48 4.31
N MET A 415 -29.62 2.31 5.60
CA MET A 415 -28.94 1.44 6.56
C MET A 415 -29.78 0.23 7.03
N TRP A 416 -30.98 0.04 6.48
CA TRP A 416 -31.91 -1.01 6.92
C TRP A 416 -31.30 -2.42 6.86
N TRP A 417 -30.60 -2.73 5.79
CA TRP A 417 -29.97 -4.03 5.57
C TRP A 417 -28.81 -4.29 6.54
N TYR A 418 -28.08 -3.26 6.93
CA TYR A 418 -27.01 -3.32 7.94
C TYR A 418 -27.57 -3.52 9.35
N LEU A 419 -28.67 -2.84 9.67
CA LEU A 419 -29.39 -3.01 10.94
C LEU A 419 -30.05 -4.40 11.06
N ASP A 420 -30.48 -5.01 9.97
CA ASP A 420 -31.05 -6.35 9.98
C ASP A 420 -30.06 -7.40 10.51
N THR A 421 -28.75 -7.23 10.32
CA THR A 421 -27.74 -8.14 10.88
C THR A 421 -27.67 -8.09 12.40
N ARG A 422 -28.10 -6.98 13.02
CA ARG A 422 -28.21 -6.86 14.48
C ARG A 422 -29.53 -7.38 15.03
N LYS A 423 -30.54 -7.44 14.17
CA LYS A 423 -31.87 -7.93 14.50
C LYS A 423 -31.98 -9.45 14.36
N TYR A 424 -31.30 -10.04 13.40
CA TYR A 424 -31.42 -11.45 13.03
C TYR A 424 -30.13 -12.23 13.35
N GLY A 425 -29.94 -12.58 14.65
CA GLY A 425 -28.84 -13.43 15.06
C GLY A 425 -27.49 -12.72 15.12
N THR A 426 -27.47 -11.56 15.77
CA THR A 426 -26.22 -10.79 16.00
C THR A 426 -25.19 -11.57 16.82
N CYS A 427 -23.93 -11.24 16.65
CA CYS A 427 -22.83 -11.75 17.48
C CYS A 427 -21.78 -10.65 17.72
N PRO A 428 -20.94 -10.76 18.76
CA PRO A 428 -19.73 -9.96 18.87
C PRO A 428 -18.87 -10.15 17.62
N HIS A 429 -18.40 -9.07 17.02
CA HIS A 429 -17.52 -9.10 15.87
C HIS A 429 -16.69 -7.82 15.79
N GLY A 430 -15.60 -7.87 15.08
CA GLY A 430 -14.70 -6.75 14.92
C GLY A 430 -13.85 -6.89 13.68
N GLY A 431 -13.16 -5.83 13.33
CA GLY A 431 -12.30 -5.81 12.18
C GLY A 431 -11.51 -4.52 12.10
N PHE A 432 -10.65 -4.44 11.09
CA PHE A 432 -9.80 -3.28 10.90
C PHE A 432 -9.59 -2.97 9.41
N GLY A 433 -9.15 -1.76 9.12
CA GLY A 433 -8.69 -1.35 7.80
C GLY A 433 -7.20 -1.04 7.81
N LEU A 434 -6.44 -1.64 6.89
CA LEU A 434 -5.05 -1.32 6.62
C LEU A 434 -4.90 -0.78 5.21
N GLY A 435 -4.40 0.45 5.06
CA GLY A 435 -4.06 1.02 3.77
C GLY A 435 -2.82 0.33 3.19
N PHE A 436 -2.97 -0.35 2.05
CA PHE A 436 -1.87 -1.09 1.44
C PHE A 436 -0.68 -0.19 1.10
N GLU A 437 -0.93 0.99 0.57
CA GLU A 437 0.10 1.96 0.23
C GLU A 437 0.84 2.47 1.47
N ARG A 438 0.18 2.61 2.63
CA ARG A 438 0.84 2.96 3.91
C ARG A 438 1.79 1.84 4.36
N LEU A 439 1.38 0.57 4.22
CA LEU A 439 2.25 -0.57 4.48
C LEU A 439 3.47 -0.56 3.56
N ILE A 440 3.28 -0.31 2.25
CA ILE A 440 4.40 -0.23 1.30
C ILE A 440 5.31 0.96 1.61
N LEU A 441 4.79 2.13 2.02
CA LEU A 441 5.62 3.25 2.50
C LEU A 441 6.53 2.81 3.65
N PHE A 442 5.95 2.14 4.65
CA PHE A 442 6.70 1.67 5.82
C PHE A 442 7.80 0.68 5.45
N VAL A 443 7.44 -0.35 4.66
CA VAL A 443 8.36 -1.43 4.26
C VAL A 443 9.46 -0.95 3.31
N THR A 444 9.21 0.10 2.53
CA THR A 444 10.20 0.61 1.54
C THR A 444 11.00 1.82 2.02
N GLY A 445 10.59 2.47 3.12
CA GLY A 445 11.20 3.72 3.59
C GLY A 445 10.91 4.94 2.72
N MET A 446 9.97 4.82 1.76
CA MET A 446 9.58 5.94 0.92
C MET A 446 8.81 6.99 1.72
N GLN A 447 8.94 8.26 1.31
CA GLN A 447 8.37 9.40 2.05
C GLN A 447 7.09 9.96 1.41
N ASN A 448 6.69 9.47 0.24
CA ASN A 448 5.50 9.96 -0.46
C ASN A 448 4.73 8.80 -1.06
N ILE A 449 3.45 8.71 -0.71
CA ILE A 449 2.55 7.63 -1.09
C ILE A 449 2.38 7.50 -2.63
N ARG A 450 2.58 8.60 -3.37
CA ARG A 450 2.56 8.61 -4.85
C ARG A 450 3.67 7.77 -5.48
N ASP A 451 4.69 7.42 -4.70
CA ASP A 451 5.85 6.68 -5.19
C ASP A 451 5.77 5.18 -4.89
N VAL A 452 4.75 4.73 -4.17
CA VAL A 452 4.55 3.31 -3.84
C VAL A 452 3.36 2.66 -4.55
N ILE A 453 2.68 3.41 -5.38
CA ILE A 453 1.63 2.93 -6.29
C ILE A 453 2.06 3.16 -7.75
N PRO A 454 1.74 2.27 -8.71
CA PRO A 454 2.18 2.42 -10.10
C PRO A 454 1.75 3.75 -10.71
N PHE A 455 0.48 4.09 -10.64
CA PHE A 455 -0.14 5.27 -11.24
C PHE A 455 -1.02 5.99 -10.21
N PRO A 456 -0.47 6.97 -9.46
CA PRO A 456 -1.21 7.62 -8.40
C PRO A 456 -2.37 8.48 -8.93
N ARG A 457 -3.48 8.49 -8.18
CA ARG A 457 -4.59 9.41 -8.38
C ARG A 457 -4.62 10.40 -7.23
N THR A 458 -4.49 11.69 -7.56
CA THR A 458 -4.51 12.79 -6.59
C THR A 458 -5.25 13.98 -7.20
N PRO A 459 -5.62 15.01 -6.41
CA PRO A 459 -6.22 16.20 -6.98
C PRO A 459 -5.41 16.73 -8.18
N LYS A 460 -6.08 16.95 -9.30
CA LYS A 460 -5.53 17.45 -10.59
C LYS A 460 -4.54 16.48 -11.28
N THR A 461 -4.49 15.20 -10.91
CA THR A 461 -3.59 14.20 -11.52
C THR A 461 -4.35 12.92 -11.80
N ALA A 462 -4.55 12.63 -13.09
CA ALA A 462 -5.23 11.42 -13.59
C ALA A 462 -4.61 10.89 -14.89
N GLU A 463 -3.40 11.36 -15.25
CA GLU A 463 -2.64 10.90 -16.41
C GLU A 463 -2.10 9.48 -16.17
N PHE A 464 -1.97 8.71 -17.25
CA PHE A 464 -1.55 7.29 -17.37
C PHE A 464 -2.63 6.28 -17.03
#